data_32a39d7b96ab2bb1f6584f50dcaa2001
#
_entry.id   32a39d7b96ab2bb1f6584f50dcaa2001
#
_cell.length_a   1.000
_cell.length_b   1.000
_cell.length_c   1.000
_cell.angle_alpha   90.00
_cell.angle_beta   90.00
_cell.angle_gamma   90.00
#
_symmetry.space_group_name_H-M   'P 1'
#
loop_
_entity.id
_entity.type
_entity.pdbx_description
1 polymer ?
#
loop_
_entity_poly.entity_id
_entity_poly.type
_entity_poly.pdbx_seq_one_letter_code
_entity_poly.pdbx_strand_id
1 'polypeptide(L)'
;IPLTKYGIRIDSGDLAYLSKEAYKMLAAAGFDDAVISASSDLDEYLIDSLKTQDAKINSWGVGTNLITSKDNPAFGGVYKLAAVKDADSTNFTPKIKLSENTEKVTNPGNKTVYRIYSKSTGKIKADLISLVDEVFDPEETMIIFDPTDTWKKTKVLGGTYELRELLVPVIREGKRVYTSPEVMELREYCQKEQNTLWDESRRLVNPQKVYV
;
A
#
# COMPACT_ATOMS: atom_id res chain seq x y z
N ILE A 1 33.27 22.08 21.88
CA ILE A 1 32.72 20.80 21.41
C ILE A 1 32.30 21.05 19.96
N PRO A 2 32.90 20.35 18.99
CA PRO A 2 32.46 20.50 17.60
C PRO A 2 31.01 20.05 17.47
N LEU A 3 30.13 20.92 16.91
CA LEU A 3 28.75 20.60 16.59
C LEU A 3 28.77 19.65 15.41
N THR A 4 28.30 18.41 15.61
CA THR A 4 28.22 17.40 14.55
C THR A 4 26.86 17.40 13.83
N LYS A 5 25.84 17.98 14.47
CA LYS A 5 24.50 18.19 13.87
C LYS A 5 23.94 19.49 14.43
N TYR A 6 23.43 20.33 13.55
CA TYR A 6 22.79 21.60 13.90
C TYR A 6 21.70 21.93 12.89
N GLY A 7 20.77 22.77 13.29
CA GLY A 7 19.65 23.15 12.43
C GLY A 7 18.66 24.06 13.13
N ILE A 8 17.63 24.38 12.40
CA ILE A 8 16.50 25.18 12.88
C ILE A 8 15.19 24.45 12.63
N ARG A 9 14.15 24.83 13.36
CA ARG A 9 12.77 24.38 13.16
C ARG A 9 11.88 25.56 12.85
N ILE A 10 11.05 25.41 11.80
CA ILE A 10 10.02 26.37 11.42
C ILE A 10 8.67 25.69 11.67
N ASP A 11 7.82 26.33 12.47
CA ASP A 11 6.58 25.75 13.01
C ASP A 11 5.33 26.60 12.68
N SER A 12 5.48 27.70 11.95
CA SER A 12 4.37 28.58 11.59
C SER A 12 4.74 29.51 10.44
N GLY A 13 3.74 30.19 9.88
CA GLY A 13 3.90 31.09 8.76
C GLY A 13 4.03 30.38 7.42
N ASP A 14 4.52 31.09 6.41
CA ASP A 14 4.76 30.52 5.08
C ASP A 14 6.07 29.70 5.11
N LEU A 15 5.91 28.38 5.23
CA LEU A 15 7.05 27.46 5.39
C LEU A 15 7.96 27.46 4.16
N ALA A 16 7.40 27.64 2.95
CA ALA A 16 8.21 27.69 1.72
C ALA A 16 9.11 28.95 1.71
N TYR A 17 8.52 30.09 1.95
CA TYR A 17 9.24 31.37 1.99
C TYR A 17 10.27 31.38 3.12
N LEU A 18 9.82 31.07 4.34
CA LEU A 18 10.70 31.12 5.52
C LEU A 18 11.88 30.15 5.44
N SER A 19 11.67 28.94 4.88
CA SER A 19 12.76 27.99 4.70
C SER A 19 13.82 28.47 3.70
N LYS A 20 13.40 29.16 2.62
CA LYS A 20 14.31 29.75 1.64
C LYS A 20 15.14 30.89 2.25
N GLU A 21 14.50 31.78 3.00
CA GLU A 21 15.19 32.88 3.69
C GLU A 21 16.15 32.35 4.75
N ALA A 22 15.71 31.40 5.57
CA ALA A 22 16.55 30.76 6.56
C ALA A 22 17.78 30.06 5.93
N TYR A 23 17.60 29.35 4.81
CA TYR A 23 18.68 28.73 4.07
C TYR A 23 19.72 29.75 3.59
N LYS A 24 19.27 30.88 3.01
CA LYS A 24 20.17 31.95 2.58
C LYS A 24 21.00 32.50 3.74
N MET A 25 20.38 32.74 4.89
CA MET A 25 21.06 33.24 6.08
C MET A 25 22.08 32.24 6.61
N LEU A 26 21.72 30.96 6.69
CA LEU A 26 22.59 29.88 7.14
C LEU A 26 23.80 29.70 6.20
N ALA A 27 23.54 29.62 4.89
CA ALA A 27 24.59 29.49 3.89
C ALA A 27 25.57 30.69 3.89
N ALA A 28 25.06 31.90 4.02
CA ALA A 28 25.90 33.10 4.15
C ALA A 28 26.79 33.09 5.40
N ALA A 29 26.37 32.39 6.45
CA ALA A 29 27.12 32.20 7.69
C ALA A 29 28.04 30.95 7.65
N GLY A 30 28.09 30.19 6.54
CA GLY A 30 28.92 29.00 6.38
C GLY A 30 28.26 27.72 6.93
N PHE A 31 26.92 27.67 7.05
CA PHE A 31 26.13 26.54 7.55
C PHE A 31 25.20 26.01 6.48
N ASP A 32 25.69 25.74 5.29
CA ASP A 32 24.91 25.28 4.13
C ASP A 32 24.40 23.85 4.25
N ASP A 33 24.96 23.07 5.15
CA ASP A 33 24.57 21.70 5.52
C ASP A 33 23.61 21.64 6.72
N ALA A 34 23.15 22.78 7.23
CA ALA A 34 22.23 22.83 8.36
C ALA A 34 20.90 22.13 8.08
N VAL A 35 20.37 21.46 9.11
CA VAL A 35 19.02 20.88 9.03
C VAL A 35 17.98 22.00 9.16
N ILE A 36 17.09 22.10 8.17
CA ILE A 36 15.90 22.93 8.24
C ILE A 36 14.69 21.99 8.39
N SER A 37 14.17 21.93 9.60
CA SER A 37 13.01 21.11 9.94
C SER A 37 11.74 21.94 9.88
N ALA A 38 10.69 21.40 9.27
CA ALA A 38 9.36 21.98 9.32
C ALA A 38 8.42 21.09 10.12
N SER A 39 7.49 21.73 10.83
CA SER A 39 6.34 21.14 11.50
C SER A 39 5.12 22.05 11.27
N SER A 40 4.01 21.83 11.94
CA SER A 40 2.74 22.55 11.74
C SER A 40 1.79 21.83 10.81
N ASP A 41 1.01 20.90 11.39
CA ASP A 41 -0.08 20.16 10.73
C ASP A 41 0.24 19.59 9.34
N LEU A 42 1.48 19.14 9.17
CA LEU A 42 1.97 18.57 7.92
C LEU A 42 1.19 17.30 7.56
N ASP A 43 0.89 17.19 6.28
CA ASP A 43 0.37 16.01 5.62
C ASP A 43 1.08 15.80 4.28
N GLU A 44 0.75 14.74 3.57
CA GLU A 44 1.34 14.41 2.28
C GLU A 44 1.09 15.49 1.22
N TYR A 45 -0.06 16.15 1.23
CA TYR A 45 -0.41 17.19 0.25
C TYR A 45 0.39 18.47 0.49
N LEU A 46 0.50 18.88 1.74
CA LEU A 46 1.29 20.06 2.09
C LEU A 46 2.79 19.83 1.82
N ILE A 47 3.31 18.65 2.15
CA ILE A 47 4.70 18.29 1.85
C ILE A 47 4.96 18.30 0.35
N ASP A 48 4.09 17.73 -0.46
CA ASP A 48 4.21 17.74 -1.92
C ASP A 48 4.19 19.16 -2.48
N SER A 49 3.27 19.99 -2.00
CA SER A 49 3.20 21.41 -2.35
C SER A 49 4.49 22.17 -1.98
N LEU A 50 5.02 21.97 -0.77
CA LEU A 50 6.26 22.61 -0.32
C LEU A 50 7.47 22.18 -1.16
N LYS A 51 7.55 20.91 -1.55
CA LYS A 51 8.58 20.41 -2.47
C LYS A 51 8.45 21.03 -3.86
N THR A 52 7.23 21.12 -4.39
CA THR A 52 6.97 21.77 -5.69
C THR A 52 7.37 23.25 -5.69
N GLN A 53 7.27 23.92 -4.53
CA GLN A 53 7.70 25.30 -4.33
C GLN A 53 9.21 25.44 -4.07
N ASP A 54 10.02 24.39 -4.16
CA ASP A 54 11.45 24.42 -3.83
C ASP A 54 11.78 24.86 -2.39
N ALA A 55 10.89 24.56 -1.45
CA ALA A 55 11.14 24.80 -0.03
C ALA A 55 12.45 24.13 0.41
N LYS A 56 13.27 24.85 1.17
CA LYS A 56 14.58 24.37 1.64
C LYS A 56 14.45 23.59 2.95
N ILE A 57 13.53 22.63 2.96
CA ILE A 57 13.23 21.78 4.11
C ILE A 57 13.77 20.38 3.83
N ASN A 58 14.59 19.87 4.75
CA ASN A 58 15.21 18.54 4.65
C ASN A 58 14.86 17.62 5.83
N SER A 59 14.02 18.09 6.75
CA SER A 59 13.48 17.31 7.86
C SER A 59 12.00 17.69 8.09
N TRP A 60 11.14 16.68 8.36
CA TRP A 60 9.70 16.86 8.43
C TRP A 60 9.18 16.29 9.75
N GLY A 61 8.59 17.14 10.57
CA GLY A 61 7.89 16.74 11.79
C GLY A 61 6.42 16.52 11.54
N VAL A 62 6.05 15.32 11.09
CA VAL A 62 4.64 14.97 10.81
C VAL A 62 4.03 14.36 12.09
N GLY A 63 3.03 15.01 12.64
CA GLY A 63 2.40 14.64 13.91
C GLY A 63 1.00 14.05 13.74
N THR A 64 0.00 14.83 14.13
CA THR A 64 -1.40 14.42 14.26
C THR A 64 -1.95 13.73 13.00
N ASN A 65 -1.70 14.27 11.82
CA ASN A 65 -2.22 13.73 10.56
C ASN A 65 -1.71 12.31 10.30
N LEU A 66 -0.44 12.03 10.64
CA LEU A 66 0.15 10.70 10.50
C LEU A 66 -0.35 9.74 11.58
N ILE A 67 -0.26 10.12 12.86
CA ILE A 67 -0.52 9.20 13.98
C ILE A 67 -2.00 8.82 14.10
N THR A 68 -2.90 9.69 13.67
CA THR A 68 -4.35 9.42 13.67
C THR A 68 -4.84 8.84 12.36
N SER A 69 -4.02 8.80 11.30
CA SER A 69 -4.46 8.50 9.93
C SER A 69 -5.69 9.34 9.56
N LYS A 70 -5.57 10.66 9.66
CA LYS A 70 -6.67 11.64 9.74
C LYS A 70 -7.82 11.41 8.75
N ASP A 71 -7.52 11.04 7.51
CA ASP A 71 -8.54 10.86 6.47
C ASP A 71 -9.21 9.49 6.52
N ASN A 72 -8.51 8.47 7.07
CA ASN A 72 -9.00 7.11 7.23
C ASN A 72 -8.57 6.53 8.59
N PRO A 73 -9.13 7.03 9.71
CA PRO A 73 -8.66 6.66 11.05
C PRO A 73 -9.05 5.25 11.49
N ALA A 74 -9.89 4.56 10.71
CA ALA A 74 -10.35 3.22 11.02
C ALA A 74 -10.46 2.34 9.77
N PHE A 75 -10.02 1.08 9.89
CA PHE A 75 -10.28 0.06 8.88
C PHE A 75 -11.57 -0.69 9.22
N GLY A 76 -12.54 -0.65 8.30
CA GLY A 76 -13.76 -1.45 8.40
C GLY A 76 -13.45 -2.93 8.19
N GLY A 77 -13.60 -3.73 9.25
CA GLY A 77 -13.49 -5.19 9.17
C GLY A 77 -14.85 -5.84 8.94
N VAL A 78 -14.92 -6.81 8.02
CA VAL A 78 -16.12 -7.62 7.79
C VAL A 78 -15.76 -9.09 7.85
N TYR A 79 -16.54 -9.86 8.61
CA TYR A 79 -16.41 -11.30 8.72
C TYR A 79 -17.72 -11.96 8.25
N LYS A 80 -17.63 -12.81 7.23
CA LYS A 80 -18.79 -13.50 6.67
C LYS A 80 -18.46 -14.95 6.38
N LEU A 81 -19.45 -15.83 6.61
CA LEU A 81 -19.38 -17.24 6.21
C LEU A 81 -19.33 -17.34 4.68
N ALA A 82 -18.31 -17.97 4.15
CA ALA A 82 -18.11 -18.16 2.70
C ALA A 82 -18.18 -19.63 2.28
N ALA A 83 -17.91 -20.57 3.19
CA ALA A 83 -18.01 -21.99 2.92
C ALA A 83 -18.15 -22.78 4.23
N VAL A 84 -18.72 -23.97 4.18
CA VAL A 84 -18.75 -24.96 5.26
C VAL A 84 -18.19 -26.27 4.75
N LYS A 85 -17.57 -27.03 5.65
CA LYS A 85 -17.09 -28.38 5.37
C LYS A 85 -17.64 -29.30 6.48
N ASP A 86 -18.36 -30.33 6.11
CA ASP A 86 -18.82 -31.35 7.02
C ASP A 86 -17.64 -32.23 7.48
N ALA A 87 -17.73 -32.81 8.67
CA ALA A 87 -16.64 -33.57 9.27
C ALA A 87 -16.17 -34.74 8.37
N ASP A 88 -17.11 -35.37 7.68
CA ASP A 88 -16.87 -36.52 6.80
C ASP A 88 -16.61 -36.14 5.33
N SER A 89 -16.61 -34.84 5.00
CA SER A 89 -16.39 -34.34 3.64
C SER A 89 -14.95 -33.91 3.43
N THR A 90 -14.41 -34.16 2.24
CA THR A 90 -13.14 -33.58 1.78
C THR A 90 -13.32 -32.20 1.18
N ASN A 91 -14.54 -31.86 0.70
CA ASN A 91 -14.84 -30.67 -0.05
C ASN A 91 -15.58 -29.61 0.78
N PHE A 92 -15.31 -28.34 0.48
CA PHE A 92 -16.06 -27.23 1.02
C PHE A 92 -17.33 -26.99 0.20
N THR A 93 -18.46 -26.83 0.88
CA THR A 93 -19.72 -26.38 0.27
C THR A 93 -19.78 -24.86 0.32
N PRO A 94 -19.80 -24.15 -0.81
CA PRO A 94 -19.90 -22.70 -0.85
C PRO A 94 -21.17 -22.18 -0.15
N LYS A 95 -21.02 -21.06 0.57
CA LYS A 95 -22.12 -20.36 1.21
C LYS A 95 -22.06 -18.88 0.87
N ILE A 96 -23.23 -18.26 0.73
CA ILE A 96 -23.34 -16.83 0.44
C ILE A 96 -24.36 -16.20 1.37
N LYS A 97 -24.05 -15.02 1.87
CA LYS A 97 -25.02 -14.16 2.53
C LYS A 97 -25.52 -13.14 1.53
N LEU A 98 -26.81 -13.20 1.20
CA LEU A 98 -27.46 -12.21 0.37
C LEU A 98 -27.58 -10.87 1.11
N SER A 99 -27.45 -9.78 0.39
CA SER A 99 -27.61 -8.42 0.88
C SER A 99 -28.31 -7.59 -0.20
N GLU A 100 -29.14 -6.65 0.20
CA GLU A 100 -29.75 -5.67 -0.70
C GLU A 100 -28.71 -4.79 -1.39
N ASN A 101 -27.59 -4.53 -0.70
CA ASN A 101 -26.44 -3.85 -1.31
C ASN A 101 -25.51 -4.89 -1.94
N THR A 102 -25.40 -4.86 -3.26
CA THR A 102 -24.56 -5.79 -4.05
C THR A 102 -23.07 -5.72 -3.68
N GLU A 103 -22.57 -4.55 -3.30
CA GLU A 103 -21.18 -4.38 -2.84
C GLU A 103 -20.88 -5.13 -1.53
N LYS A 104 -21.92 -5.48 -0.76
CA LYS A 104 -21.82 -6.27 0.47
C LYS A 104 -21.98 -7.75 0.28
N VAL A 105 -22.24 -8.21 -0.94
CA VAL A 105 -22.31 -9.63 -1.27
C VAL A 105 -20.90 -10.18 -1.36
N THR A 106 -20.60 -11.22 -0.58
CA THR A 106 -19.28 -11.89 -0.60
C THR A 106 -19.25 -12.97 -1.67
N ASN A 107 -18.11 -13.13 -2.33
CA ASN A 107 -17.86 -14.28 -3.18
C ASN A 107 -17.82 -15.55 -2.32
N PRO A 108 -18.62 -16.59 -2.64
CA PRO A 108 -18.63 -17.85 -1.88
C PRO A 108 -17.39 -18.71 -2.16
N GLY A 109 -17.18 -19.70 -1.32
CA GLY A 109 -16.12 -20.70 -1.48
C GLY A 109 -14.93 -20.50 -0.54
N ASN A 110 -14.10 -21.53 -0.41
CA ASN A 110 -12.82 -21.47 0.29
C ASN A 110 -11.76 -20.91 -0.66
N LYS A 111 -11.31 -19.69 -0.42
CA LYS A 111 -10.57 -18.88 -1.40
C LYS A 111 -9.18 -18.52 -0.91
N THR A 112 -8.29 -18.28 -1.86
CA THR A 112 -7.00 -17.64 -1.69
C THR A 112 -6.87 -16.44 -2.62
N VAL A 113 -5.78 -15.67 -2.45
CA VAL A 113 -5.49 -14.47 -3.24
C VAL A 113 -4.08 -14.55 -3.78
N TYR A 114 -3.95 -14.36 -5.09
CA TYR A 114 -2.67 -14.24 -5.77
C TYR A 114 -2.49 -12.85 -6.33
N ARG A 115 -1.28 -12.33 -6.28
CA ARG A 115 -0.89 -11.13 -7.01
C ARG A 115 -0.15 -11.51 -8.28
N ILE A 116 -0.57 -10.92 -9.39
CA ILE A 116 -0.03 -11.14 -10.72
C ILE A 116 0.98 -10.04 -11.02
N TYR A 117 2.22 -10.41 -11.31
CA TYR A 117 3.27 -9.48 -11.72
C TYR A 117 3.64 -9.70 -13.18
N SER A 118 4.02 -8.64 -13.87
CA SER A 118 4.63 -8.73 -15.19
C SER A 118 6.08 -9.21 -15.07
N LYS A 119 6.46 -10.31 -15.74
CA LYS A 119 7.85 -10.77 -15.79
C LYS A 119 8.81 -9.73 -16.39
N SER A 120 8.34 -8.95 -17.37
CA SER A 120 9.19 -7.99 -18.07
C SER A 120 9.46 -6.71 -17.28
N THR A 121 8.54 -6.28 -16.40
CA THR A 121 8.65 -5.00 -15.68
C THR A 121 8.68 -5.13 -14.17
N GLY A 122 8.31 -6.29 -13.62
CA GLY A 122 8.11 -6.50 -12.17
C GLY A 122 6.91 -5.73 -11.60
N LYS A 123 6.11 -5.07 -12.45
CA LYS A 123 4.96 -4.29 -12.02
C LYS A 123 3.72 -5.16 -11.82
N ILE A 124 2.86 -4.75 -10.87
CA ILE A 124 1.58 -5.41 -10.61
C ILE A 124 0.66 -5.25 -11.82
N LYS A 125 0.00 -6.36 -12.20
CA LYS A 125 -1.04 -6.39 -13.23
C LYS A 125 -2.44 -6.47 -12.63
N ALA A 126 -2.63 -7.37 -11.67
CA ALA A 126 -3.93 -7.60 -11.02
C ALA A 126 -3.75 -8.40 -9.72
N ASP A 127 -4.80 -8.46 -8.90
CA ASP A 127 -4.95 -9.46 -7.84
C ASP A 127 -6.06 -10.45 -8.27
N LEU A 128 -5.75 -11.75 -8.15
CA LEU A 128 -6.63 -12.85 -8.51
C LEU A 128 -7.16 -13.50 -7.24
N ILE A 129 -8.49 -13.51 -7.09
CA ILE A 129 -9.18 -14.31 -6.08
C ILE A 129 -9.59 -15.63 -6.75
N SER A 130 -9.17 -16.75 -6.17
CA SER A 130 -9.49 -18.10 -6.67
C SER A 130 -9.94 -19.02 -5.54
N LEU A 131 -10.44 -20.18 -5.88
CA LEU A 131 -10.60 -21.28 -4.90
C LEU A 131 -9.22 -21.85 -4.55
N VAL A 132 -9.08 -22.40 -3.35
CA VAL A 132 -7.78 -22.94 -2.87
C VAL A 132 -7.34 -24.20 -3.61
N ASP A 133 -8.26 -24.88 -4.30
CA ASP A 133 -8.02 -26.09 -5.09
C ASP A 133 -7.78 -25.80 -6.58
N GLU A 134 -7.91 -24.53 -7.02
CA GLU A 134 -7.51 -24.13 -8.36
C GLU A 134 -6.00 -24.02 -8.46
N VAL A 135 -5.44 -24.64 -9.49
CA VAL A 135 -4.01 -24.64 -9.76
C VAL A 135 -3.74 -23.80 -11.00
N PHE A 136 -2.76 -22.90 -10.90
CA PHE A 136 -2.37 -22.01 -12.00
C PHE A 136 -0.95 -22.31 -12.43
N ASP A 137 -0.78 -22.54 -13.74
CA ASP A 137 0.54 -22.63 -14.37
C ASP A 137 0.87 -21.27 -15.02
N PRO A 138 1.94 -20.57 -14.57
CA PRO A 138 2.36 -19.31 -15.17
C PRO A 138 2.73 -19.39 -16.66
N GLU A 139 2.97 -20.58 -17.19
CA GLU A 139 3.23 -20.78 -18.63
C GLU A 139 1.92 -20.90 -19.45
N GLU A 140 0.78 -21.04 -18.80
CA GLU A 140 -0.52 -21.06 -19.45
C GLU A 140 -1.20 -19.69 -19.45
N THR A 141 -1.98 -19.44 -20.49
CA THR A 141 -2.79 -18.21 -20.62
C THR A 141 -4.08 -18.34 -19.81
N MET A 142 -4.35 -17.36 -18.94
CA MET A 142 -5.60 -17.30 -18.19
C MET A 142 -6.44 -16.08 -18.58
N ILE A 143 -7.74 -16.16 -18.30
CA ILE A 143 -8.69 -15.03 -18.40
C ILE A 143 -9.19 -14.73 -17.00
N ILE A 144 -8.95 -13.51 -16.55
CA ILE A 144 -9.49 -12.98 -15.29
C ILE A 144 -10.61 -11.99 -15.59
N PHE A 145 -11.50 -11.76 -14.65
CA PHE A 145 -12.63 -10.84 -14.82
C PHE A 145 -12.92 -10.07 -13.52
N ASP A 146 -13.53 -8.90 -13.67
CA ASP A 146 -14.01 -8.13 -12.53
C ASP A 146 -15.28 -8.80 -11.98
N PRO A 147 -15.32 -9.23 -10.70
CA PRO A 147 -16.49 -9.88 -10.11
C PRO A 147 -17.71 -8.96 -10.03
N THR A 148 -17.53 -7.64 -10.06
CA THR A 148 -18.63 -6.67 -10.06
C THR A 148 -19.12 -6.32 -11.46
N ASP A 149 -18.31 -6.58 -12.48
CA ASP A 149 -18.61 -6.35 -13.89
C ASP A 149 -17.98 -7.45 -14.76
N THR A 150 -18.65 -8.57 -14.86
CA THR A 150 -18.14 -9.78 -15.52
C THR A 150 -17.87 -9.64 -17.03
N TRP A 151 -18.27 -8.53 -17.65
CA TRP A 151 -17.91 -8.18 -19.02
C TRP A 151 -16.47 -7.67 -19.11
N LYS A 152 -15.95 -7.07 -18.05
CA LYS A 152 -14.55 -6.66 -17.97
C LYS A 152 -13.67 -7.87 -17.76
N LYS A 153 -13.06 -8.32 -18.85
CA LYS A 153 -12.17 -9.47 -18.89
C LYS A 153 -10.79 -9.05 -19.34
N THR A 154 -9.79 -9.59 -18.68
CA THR A 154 -8.38 -9.40 -19.04
C THR A 154 -7.75 -10.74 -19.34
N LYS A 155 -7.10 -10.84 -20.51
CA LYS A 155 -6.29 -11.99 -20.89
C LYS A 155 -4.86 -11.80 -20.40
N VAL A 156 -4.40 -12.70 -19.54
CA VAL A 156 -3.04 -12.75 -19.04
C VAL A 156 -2.30 -13.86 -19.78
N LEU A 157 -1.35 -13.46 -20.64
CA LEU A 157 -0.65 -14.40 -21.53
C LEU A 157 0.36 -15.26 -20.75
N GLY A 158 0.35 -16.55 -21.01
CA GLY A 158 1.31 -17.50 -20.44
C GLY A 158 2.76 -17.10 -20.74
N GLY A 159 3.67 -17.42 -19.83
CA GLY A 159 5.08 -17.05 -19.91
C GLY A 159 5.41 -15.58 -19.62
N THR A 160 4.39 -14.69 -19.52
CA THR A 160 4.60 -13.24 -19.34
C THR A 160 4.35 -12.73 -17.91
N TYR A 161 3.94 -13.58 -17.01
CA TYR A 161 3.58 -13.21 -15.65
C TYR A 161 4.14 -14.16 -14.60
N GLU A 162 4.16 -13.67 -13.36
CA GLU A 162 4.45 -14.45 -12.15
C GLU A 162 3.28 -14.30 -11.18
N LEU A 163 3.06 -15.36 -10.38
CA LEU A 163 2.05 -15.37 -9.33
C LEU A 163 2.73 -15.41 -7.96
N ARG A 164 2.21 -14.61 -7.03
CA ARG A 164 2.57 -14.68 -5.62
C ARG A 164 1.31 -14.81 -4.77
N GLU A 165 1.22 -15.88 -3.99
CA GLU A 165 0.17 -16.02 -3.00
C GLU A 165 0.35 -14.97 -1.91
N LEU A 166 -0.73 -14.27 -1.54
CA LEU A 166 -0.70 -13.17 -0.57
C LEU A 166 -1.06 -13.62 0.84
N LEU A 167 -1.81 -14.71 0.99
CA LEU A 167 -2.23 -15.18 2.29
C LEU A 167 -1.08 -15.90 3.00
N VAL A 168 -0.79 -15.46 4.22
CA VAL A 168 0.20 -16.12 5.09
C VAL A 168 -0.47 -16.66 6.34
N PRO A 169 -0.10 -17.85 6.82
CA PRO A 169 -0.69 -18.41 8.03
C PRO A 169 -0.21 -17.62 9.26
N VAL A 170 -1.15 -17.09 10.03
CA VAL A 170 -0.88 -16.36 11.28
C VAL A 170 -1.13 -17.25 12.50
N ILE A 171 -2.22 -18.00 12.48
CA ILE A 171 -2.61 -18.94 13.55
C ILE A 171 -2.95 -20.27 12.91
N ARG A 172 -2.41 -21.35 13.45
CA ARG A 172 -2.77 -22.74 13.12
C ARG A 172 -3.01 -23.51 14.41
N GLU A 173 -4.10 -24.27 14.48
CA GLU A 173 -4.47 -25.10 15.64
C GLU A 173 -4.42 -24.31 16.96
N GLY A 174 -4.93 -23.06 16.94
CA GLY A 174 -4.94 -22.17 18.11
C GLY A 174 -3.57 -21.58 18.50
N LYS A 175 -2.50 -21.86 17.76
CA LYS A 175 -1.15 -21.36 18.03
C LYS A 175 -0.73 -20.33 16.98
N ARG A 176 -0.09 -19.24 17.44
CA ARG A 176 0.52 -18.28 16.53
C ARG A 176 1.73 -18.92 15.84
N VAL A 177 1.69 -18.95 14.51
CA VAL A 177 2.78 -19.49 13.67
C VAL A 177 3.55 -18.39 12.91
N TYR A 178 3.02 -17.16 12.92
CA TYR A 178 3.67 -16.01 12.30
C TYR A 178 4.58 -15.28 13.27
N THR A 179 5.81 -15.05 12.87
CA THR A 179 6.75 -14.14 13.55
C THR A 179 6.77 -12.81 12.84
N SER A 180 6.45 -11.74 13.56
CA SER A 180 6.50 -10.39 12.98
C SER A 180 7.95 -10.01 12.65
N PRO A 181 8.22 -9.54 11.44
CA PRO A 181 9.55 -9.02 11.09
C PRO A 181 9.91 -7.78 11.90
N GLU A 182 11.19 -7.45 11.93
CA GLU A 182 11.68 -6.21 12.52
C GLU A 182 11.22 -4.98 11.74
N VAL A 183 11.13 -3.83 12.42
CA VAL A 183 10.59 -2.58 11.84
C VAL A 183 11.33 -2.16 10.56
N MET A 184 12.65 -2.34 10.54
CA MET A 184 13.44 -1.98 9.35
C MET A 184 13.19 -2.92 8.18
N GLU A 185 13.00 -4.21 8.42
CA GLU A 185 12.59 -5.19 7.40
C GLU A 185 11.22 -4.86 6.82
N LEU A 186 10.26 -4.45 7.67
CA LEU A 186 8.94 -3.99 7.23
C LEU A 186 9.02 -2.73 6.36
N ARG A 187 9.91 -1.81 6.69
CA ARG A 187 10.16 -0.60 5.88
C ARG A 187 10.71 -0.95 4.51
N GLU A 188 11.70 -1.82 4.44
CA GLU A 188 12.29 -2.28 3.18
C GLU A 188 11.26 -3.04 2.33
N TYR A 189 10.46 -3.90 2.96
CA TYR A 189 9.36 -4.59 2.30
C TYR A 189 8.35 -3.59 1.72
N CYS A 190 7.93 -2.60 2.49
CA CYS A 190 7.02 -1.56 2.04
C CYS A 190 7.57 -0.80 0.83
N GLN A 191 8.84 -0.39 0.86
CA GLN A 191 9.50 0.28 -0.26
C GLN A 191 9.55 -0.60 -1.52
N LYS A 192 9.89 -1.88 -1.34
CA LYS A 192 9.92 -2.86 -2.43
C LYS A 192 8.54 -3.02 -3.08
N GLU A 193 7.50 -3.19 -2.26
CA GLU A 193 6.13 -3.34 -2.76
C GLU A 193 5.63 -2.08 -3.47
N GLN A 194 5.91 -0.89 -2.94
CA GLN A 194 5.58 0.37 -3.60
C GLN A 194 6.22 0.49 -4.98
N ASN A 195 7.42 -0.03 -5.16
CA ASN A 195 8.10 -0.01 -6.46
C ASN A 195 7.48 -0.96 -7.48
N THR A 196 6.63 -1.88 -7.08
CA THR A 196 5.85 -2.74 -8.00
C THR A 196 4.60 -2.05 -8.54
N LEU A 197 4.15 -0.95 -7.94
CA LEU A 197 3.06 -0.13 -8.44
C LEU A 197 3.51 0.69 -9.66
N TRP A 198 2.59 0.94 -10.57
CA TRP A 198 2.78 1.90 -11.67
C TRP A 198 2.83 3.32 -11.12
N ASP A 199 3.58 4.21 -11.77
CA ASP A 199 3.74 5.59 -11.31
C ASP A 199 2.40 6.34 -11.27
N GLU A 200 1.51 6.02 -12.21
CA GLU A 200 0.15 6.57 -12.27
C GLU A 200 -0.70 6.19 -11.05
N SER A 201 -0.48 5.01 -10.47
CA SER A 201 -1.18 4.54 -9.28
C SER A 201 -0.59 5.11 -7.98
N ARG A 202 0.61 5.67 -8.04
CA ARG A 202 1.32 6.25 -6.88
C ARG A 202 1.08 7.73 -6.68
N ARG A 203 0.31 8.37 -7.55
CA ARG A 203 -0.01 9.80 -7.44
C ARG A 203 -0.81 10.07 -6.17
N LEU A 204 -0.52 11.18 -5.51
CA LEU A 204 -1.32 11.67 -4.38
C LEU A 204 -2.69 12.19 -4.85
N VAL A 205 -2.72 12.85 -6.00
CA VAL A 205 -3.94 13.42 -6.57
C VAL A 205 -4.32 12.64 -7.83
N ASN A 206 -5.58 12.21 -7.88
CA ASN A 206 -6.13 11.44 -9.00
C ASN A 206 -5.27 10.21 -9.37
N PRO A 207 -5.01 9.28 -8.43
CA PRO A 207 -4.29 8.06 -8.76
C PRO A 207 -5.09 7.20 -9.73
N GLN A 208 -4.38 6.58 -10.68
CA GLN A 208 -4.97 5.53 -11.51
C GLN A 208 -5.30 4.33 -10.63
N LYS A 209 -6.48 3.73 -10.81
CA LYS A 209 -6.80 2.47 -10.14
C LYS A 209 -5.79 1.39 -10.54
N VAL A 210 -5.33 0.64 -9.57
CA VAL A 210 -4.33 -0.42 -9.80
C VAL A 210 -4.91 -1.53 -10.66
N TYR A 211 -6.20 -1.80 -10.50
CA TYR A 211 -6.92 -2.86 -11.22
C TYR A 211 -8.09 -2.27 -12.00
N VAL A 212 -8.31 -2.81 -13.17
CA VAL A 212 -9.43 -2.48 -14.04
C VAL A 212 -10.22 -3.73 -14.34
#